data_491cf75bd515fe7a80705d0c7e4b148c
#
_entry.id   491cf75bd515fe7a80705d0c7e4b148c
#
_cell.length_a   1.000
_cell.length_b   1.000
_cell.length_c   1.000
_cell.angle_alpha   90.00
_cell.angle_beta   90.00
_cell.angle_gamma   90.00
#
_symmetry.space_group_name_H-M   'P 1'
#
loop_
_entity.id
_entity.type
_entity.pdbx_description
1 polymer ?
#
loop_
_entity_poly.entity_id
_entity_poly.type
_entity_poly.pdbx_seq_one_letter_code
_entity_poly.pdbx_strand_id
1 'polypeptide(L)'
;GPFMVQNGGPITIAPSGTSGDITLTASEALFRSTQVGPLFRLTQSGQSAETSISAQNTFSDAIRVTGVDGARVFSISISGTFVATVTLQYSVGAPGDWVDAPSGSYAAPTSVSYDDTLDNQSYYYRIGVKTGDYTSGTVDVSLIYTSGSETGIARVTAYTSPTVVNAAVLTEFAGTAATDEWSESYWSDFRGFPSGVAFHEGRLWGAGKDRIWGSVSDGFHSHDDTT
;
A
#
# COMPACT_ATOMS: atom_id res chain seq x y z
N GLY A 1 0.40 -17.78 4.63
CA GLY A 1 1.49 -18.46 5.37
C GLY A 1 2.34 -17.46 6.13
N PRO A 2 3.26 -17.94 6.98
CA PRO A 2 4.12 -17.06 7.78
C PRO A 2 5.12 -16.30 6.92
N PHE A 3 5.50 -15.11 7.39
CA PHE A 3 6.56 -14.30 6.80
C PHE A 3 7.81 -14.30 7.68
N MET A 4 8.97 -14.17 7.04
CA MET A 4 10.23 -13.90 7.75
C MET A 4 10.32 -12.41 7.99
N VAL A 5 10.35 -11.99 9.25
CA VAL A 5 10.53 -10.58 9.56
C VAL A 5 11.98 -10.16 9.32
N GLN A 6 12.17 -9.13 8.52
CA GLN A 6 13.46 -8.47 8.32
C GLN A 6 13.31 -6.97 8.56
N ASN A 7 13.03 -6.58 9.80
CA ASN A 7 12.93 -5.19 10.17
C ASN A 7 14.31 -4.59 10.40
N GLY A 8 14.57 -3.41 9.80
CA GLY A 8 15.78 -2.63 10.06
C GLY A 8 17.08 -3.21 9.48
N GLY A 9 17.02 -4.00 8.42
CA GLY A 9 18.19 -4.45 7.67
C GLY A 9 18.71 -3.35 6.72
N PRO A 10 19.97 -3.46 6.23
CA PRO A 10 20.53 -2.47 5.32
C PRO A 10 19.90 -2.51 3.92
N ILE A 11 19.18 -3.60 3.58
CA ILE A 11 18.60 -3.79 2.24
C ILE A 11 17.21 -3.19 2.20
N THR A 12 16.98 -2.28 1.28
CA THR A 12 15.66 -1.72 1.00
C THR A 12 15.08 -2.34 -0.28
N ILE A 13 13.75 -2.38 -0.37
CA ILE A 13 13.02 -2.80 -1.59
C ILE A 13 12.07 -1.68 -1.99
N ALA A 14 12.10 -1.33 -3.30
CA ALA A 14 11.21 -0.37 -3.92
C ALA A 14 10.32 -1.08 -4.95
N PRO A 15 8.98 -0.95 -4.89
CA PRO A 15 8.09 -1.36 -5.96
C PRO A 15 8.06 -0.29 -7.07
N SER A 16 7.91 -0.69 -8.33
CA SER A 16 7.78 0.25 -9.46
C SER A 16 6.36 0.79 -9.64
N GLY A 17 5.40 0.27 -8.91
CA GLY A 17 3.99 0.66 -8.92
C GLY A 17 3.28 0.10 -7.71
N THR A 18 2.04 0.57 -7.48
CA THR A 18 1.26 0.17 -6.30
C THR A 18 0.31 -1.00 -6.56
N SER A 19 0.00 -1.28 -7.84
CA SER A 19 -0.96 -2.33 -8.25
C SER A 19 -0.57 -2.99 -9.57
N GLY A 20 -1.20 -4.10 -9.91
CA GLY A 20 -0.98 -4.84 -11.16
C GLY A 20 0.37 -5.55 -11.22
N ASP A 21 0.94 -5.65 -12.41
CA ASP A 21 2.27 -6.23 -12.64
C ASP A 21 3.33 -5.14 -12.51
N ILE A 22 4.29 -5.39 -11.63
CA ILE A 22 5.35 -4.45 -11.23
C ILE A 22 6.72 -5.11 -11.22
N THR A 23 7.76 -4.32 -10.99
CA THR A 23 9.06 -4.81 -10.55
C THR A 23 9.29 -4.47 -9.08
N LEU A 24 9.98 -5.36 -8.35
CA LEU A 24 10.57 -5.07 -7.06
C LEU A 24 12.07 -4.90 -7.24
N THR A 25 12.60 -3.76 -6.80
CA THR A 25 14.04 -3.45 -6.89
C THR A 25 14.65 -3.38 -5.50
N ALA A 26 15.61 -4.24 -5.22
CA ALA A 26 16.37 -4.23 -3.97
C ALA A 26 17.61 -3.34 -4.12
N SER A 27 18.02 -2.67 -3.03
CA SER A 27 19.22 -1.83 -2.98
C SER A 27 20.53 -2.62 -3.15
N GLU A 28 20.51 -3.91 -2.81
CA GLU A 28 21.65 -4.83 -2.93
C GLU A 28 21.20 -6.19 -3.49
N ALA A 29 22.15 -7.08 -3.78
CA ALA A 29 21.87 -8.42 -4.29
C ALA A 29 21.08 -9.27 -3.27
N LEU A 30 19.81 -9.45 -3.52
CA LEU A 30 18.85 -10.15 -2.67
C LEU A 30 18.23 -11.37 -3.38
N PHE A 31 17.86 -11.21 -4.65
CA PHE A 31 17.07 -12.21 -5.37
C PHE A 31 17.94 -13.27 -6.01
N ARG A 32 17.37 -14.47 -6.18
CA ARG A 32 18.00 -15.62 -6.82
C ARG A 32 17.18 -16.11 -8.02
N SER A 33 17.82 -16.66 -9.02
CA SER A 33 17.17 -17.10 -10.27
C SER A 33 16.08 -18.18 -10.07
N THR A 34 16.14 -18.91 -8.96
CA THR A 34 15.14 -19.93 -8.58
C THR A 34 14.00 -19.38 -7.71
N GLN A 35 14.07 -18.10 -7.32
CA GLN A 35 13.14 -17.47 -6.37
C GLN A 35 11.89 -16.93 -7.09
N VAL A 36 11.11 -17.83 -7.68
CA VAL A 36 9.80 -17.54 -8.29
C VAL A 36 8.72 -18.17 -7.43
N GLY A 37 7.62 -17.43 -7.19
CA GLY A 37 6.49 -17.85 -6.37
C GLY A 37 6.42 -17.30 -4.95
N PRO A 38 7.54 -16.94 -4.26
CA PRO A 38 7.46 -16.31 -2.95
C PRO A 38 6.64 -15.04 -2.94
N LEU A 39 6.03 -14.75 -1.78
CA LEU A 39 5.41 -13.47 -1.49
C LEU A 39 6.42 -12.55 -0.81
N PHE A 40 6.44 -11.31 -1.23
CA PHE A 40 7.10 -10.21 -0.54
C PHE A 40 6.06 -9.28 0.04
N ARG A 41 6.19 -9.00 1.32
CA ARG A 41 5.38 -8.05 2.07
C ARG A 41 6.26 -6.84 2.36
N LEU A 42 5.81 -5.65 1.97
CA LEU A 42 6.48 -4.38 2.22
C LEU A 42 5.55 -3.49 3.04
N THR A 43 6.06 -2.93 4.14
CA THR A 43 5.37 -1.91 4.91
C THR A 43 6.02 -0.56 4.63
N GLN A 44 5.21 0.39 4.17
CA GLN A 44 5.66 1.75 3.88
C GLN A 44 5.02 2.70 4.88
N SER A 45 5.82 3.55 5.52
CA SER A 45 5.35 4.58 6.43
C SER A 45 4.85 5.79 5.65
N GLY A 46 3.63 6.21 5.95
CA GLY A 46 2.95 7.27 5.21
C GLY A 46 2.41 6.82 3.86
N GLN A 47 1.56 7.66 3.31
CA GLN A 47 0.97 7.50 1.98
C GLN A 47 1.02 8.83 1.25
N SER A 48 1.26 8.81 -0.06
CA SER A 48 1.15 9.98 -0.92
C SER A 48 0.46 9.62 -2.23
N ALA A 49 -0.37 10.54 -2.72
CA ALA A 49 -1.00 10.43 -4.02
C ALA A 49 -0.87 11.77 -4.74
N GLU A 50 -0.18 11.78 -5.88
CA GLU A 50 0.12 12.99 -6.65
C GLU A 50 -0.35 12.81 -8.09
N THR A 51 -0.88 13.87 -8.68
CA THR A 51 -1.36 13.84 -10.06
C THR A 51 -1.37 15.25 -10.67
N SER A 52 -0.96 15.36 -11.95
CA SER A 52 -1.15 16.53 -12.79
C SER A 52 -2.42 16.36 -13.63
N ILE A 53 -3.36 17.27 -13.48
CA ILE A 53 -4.70 17.22 -14.08
C ILE A 53 -4.82 18.30 -15.15
N SER A 54 -5.11 17.88 -16.38
CA SER A 54 -5.36 18.75 -17.54
C SER A 54 -6.68 18.46 -18.24
N ALA A 55 -7.58 17.73 -17.56
CA ALA A 55 -8.89 17.37 -18.08
C ALA A 55 -9.89 17.15 -16.94
N GLN A 56 -11.17 17.25 -17.27
CA GLN A 56 -12.23 16.87 -16.33
C GLN A 56 -12.24 15.35 -16.06
N ASN A 57 -12.92 14.94 -14.99
CA ASN A 57 -13.07 13.54 -14.57
C ASN A 57 -11.71 12.83 -14.36
N THR A 58 -10.75 13.57 -13.81
CA THR A 58 -9.41 13.07 -13.51
C THR A 58 -9.13 13.25 -12.02
N PHE A 59 -8.69 12.19 -11.37
CA PHE A 59 -8.42 12.14 -9.94
C PHE A 59 -7.05 11.50 -9.67
N SER A 60 -6.49 11.82 -8.51
CA SER A 60 -5.32 11.11 -7.97
C SER A 60 -5.68 9.67 -7.61
N ASP A 61 -4.66 8.86 -7.38
CA ASP A 61 -4.82 7.64 -6.58
C ASP A 61 -5.37 7.99 -5.19
N ALA A 62 -5.90 6.99 -4.50
CA ALA A 62 -6.48 7.19 -3.19
C ALA A 62 -5.46 6.93 -2.08
N ILE A 63 -5.50 7.73 -1.01
CA ILE A 63 -4.90 7.43 0.27
C ILE A 63 -5.94 6.77 1.19
N ARG A 64 -5.50 5.83 2.03
CA ARG A 64 -6.34 5.19 3.04
C ARG A 64 -6.08 5.79 4.41
N VAL A 65 -7.08 6.45 4.98
CA VAL A 65 -7.01 7.10 6.29
C VAL A 65 -7.70 6.23 7.33
N THR A 66 -6.97 5.94 8.40
CA THR A 66 -7.40 5.11 9.54
C THR A 66 -6.93 5.75 10.85
N GLY A 67 -7.28 5.14 11.98
CA GLY A 67 -6.85 5.61 13.31
C GLY A 67 -7.86 6.53 13.98
N VAL A 68 -7.39 7.32 14.91
CA VAL A 68 -8.18 8.20 15.78
C VAL A 68 -7.54 9.58 15.87
N ASP A 69 -8.34 10.61 16.12
CA ASP A 69 -7.90 11.97 16.37
C ASP A 69 -6.89 12.50 15.32
N GLY A 70 -5.84 13.16 15.79
CA GLY A 70 -4.78 13.74 14.97
C GLY A 70 -4.03 12.75 14.06
N ALA A 71 -4.13 11.44 14.30
CA ALA A 71 -3.60 10.41 13.39
C ALA A 71 -4.36 10.34 12.06
N ARG A 72 -5.51 10.99 11.93
CA ARG A 72 -6.32 11.03 10.70
C ARG A 72 -6.08 12.26 9.83
N VAL A 73 -5.25 13.18 10.31
CA VAL A 73 -4.95 14.42 9.57
C VAL A 73 -4.00 14.15 8.42
N PHE A 74 -4.36 14.64 7.23
CA PHE A 74 -3.51 14.61 6.05
C PHE A 74 -3.41 15.98 5.37
N SER A 75 -2.36 16.18 4.60
CA SER A 75 -2.11 17.43 3.89
C SER A 75 -2.64 17.36 2.47
N ILE A 76 -3.25 18.44 2.03
CA ILE A 76 -3.68 18.69 0.64
C ILE A 76 -2.84 19.83 0.10
N SER A 77 -2.22 19.62 -1.08
CA SER A 77 -1.56 20.66 -1.84
C SER A 77 -2.14 20.73 -3.24
N ILE A 78 -2.51 21.93 -3.66
CA ILE A 78 -3.03 22.23 -5.00
C ILE A 78 -2.22 23.39 -5.56
N SER A 79 -1.61 23.18 -6.72
CA SER A 79 -0.75 24.17 -7.39
C SER A 79 -0.99 24.20 -8.91
N GLY A 80 -0.26 25.04 -9.62
CA GLY A 80 -0.39 25.19 -11.07
C GLY A 80 -1.18 26.43 -11.48
N THR A 81 -1.41 26.55 -12.79
CA THR A 81 -2.20 27.63 -13.40
C THR A 81 -3.42 27.02 -14.08
N PHE A 82 -4.59 27.24 -13.53
CA PHE A 82 -5.80 26.57 -13.98
C PHE A 82 -7.06 27.42 -13.77
N VAL A 83 -8.11 27.04 -14.48
CA VAL A 83 -9.50 27.45 -14.25
C VAL A 83 -10.29 26.14 -14.09
N ALA A 84 -10.49 25.72 -12.85
CA ALA A 84 -11.18 24.49 -12.50
C ALA A 84 -11.63 24.53 -11.03
N THR A 85 -12.56 23.65 -10.66
CA THR A 85 -12.88 23.36 -9.28
C THR A 85 -12.30 21.98 -8.92
N VAL A 86 -11.35 21.95 -7.99
CA VAL A 86 -10.75 20.74 -7.46
C VAL A 86 -11.58 20.25 -6.29
N THR A 87 -11.95 18.97 -6.29
CA THR A 87 -12.81 18.37 -5.27
C THR A 87 -12.08 17.21 -4.59
N LEU A 88 -12.05 17.26 -3.25
CA LEU A 88 -11.71 16.11 -2.40
C LEU A 88 -12.92 15.20 -2.31
N GLN A 89 -12.73 13.90 -2.54
CA GLN A 89 -13.77 12.89 -2.39
C GLN A 89 -13.33 11.80 -1.43
N TYR A 90 -14.30 11.17 -0.77
CA TYR A 90 -14.06 9.99 0.05
C TYR A 90 -14.93 8.81 -0.37
N SER A 91 -14.46 7.60 -0.01
CA SER A 91 -15.20 6.34 -0.11
C SER A 91 -15.00 5.55 1.17
N VAL A 92 -16.02 4.82 1.63
CA VAL A 92 -16.02 4.12 2.92
C VAL A 92 -15.66 2.65 2.73
N GLY A 93 -14.70 2.17 3.51
CA GLY A 93 -14.32 0.76 3.56
C GLY A 93 -13.49 0.26 2.37
N ALA A 94 -13.80 0.71 1.15
CA ALA A 94 -13.06 0.38 -0.08
C ALA A 94 -13.18 1.51 -1.11
N PRO A 95 -12.21 1.67 -2.04
CA PRO A 95 -12.36 2.59 -3.17
C PRO A 95 -13.54 2.20 -4.06
N GLY A 96 -14.41 3.17 -4.43
CA GLY A 96 -15.53 2.88 -5.34
C GLY A 96 -16.65 3.92 -5.27
N ASP A 97 -17.42 3.93 -4.22
CA ASP A 97 -18.56 4.82 -4.04
C ASP A 97 -18.12 6.20 -3.55
N TRP A 98 -17.67 7.04 -4.48
CA TRP A 98 -17.06 8.32 -4.18
C TRP A 98 -18.10 9.41 -3.89
N VAL A 99 -17.95 10.07 -2.75
CA VAL A 99 -18.79 11.19 -2.27
C VAL A 99 -17.89 12.41 -2.01
N ASP A 100 -18.38 13.59 -2.30
CA ASP A 100 -17.64 14.84 -2.04
C ASP A 100 -17.43 15.03 -0.53
N ALA A 101 -16.19 15.28 -0.13
CA ALA A 101 -15.85 15.51 1.26
C ALA A 101 -16.36 16.89 1.73
N PRO A 102 -16.83 17.01 2.97
CA PRO A 102 -17.20 18.30 3.53
C PRO A 102 -16.04 19.30 3.44
N SER A 103 -16.31 20.52 3.02
CA SER A 103 -15.29 21.59 2.84
C SER A 103 -14.13 21.23 1.89
N GLY A 104 -14.27 20.18 1.08
CA GLY A 104 -13.24 19.67 0.17
C GLY A 104 -13.33 20.25 -1.25
N SER A 105 -13.67 21.53 -1.43
CA SER A 105 -13.80 22.18 -2.75
C SER A 105 -12.87 23.40 -2.85
N TYR A 106 -12.04 23.44 -3.89
CA TYR A 106 -10.98 24.42 -4.04
C TYR A 106 -10.96 24.99 -5.48
N ALA A 107 -11.12 26.31 -5.62
CA ALA A 107 -11.11 27.00 -6.92
C ALA A 107 -9.78 27.72 -7.21
N ALA A 108 -8.79 27.65 -6.32
CA ALA A 108 -7.50 28.29 -6.44
C ALA A 108 -6.39 27.43 -5.81
N PRO A 109 -5.12 27.67 -6.18
CA PRO A 109 -3.98 27.06 -5.51
C PRO A 109 -4.04 27.24 -4.00
N THR A 110 -3.83 26.15 -3.26
CA THR A 110 -3.92 26.14 -1.78
C THR A 110 -3.07 25.02 -1.19
N SER A 111 -2.71 25.19 0.09
CA SER A 111 -2.10 24.13 0.89
C SER A 111 -2.75 24.13 2.25
N VAL A 112 -3.44 23.05 2.60
CA VAL A 112 -4.22 22.92 3.83
C VAL A 112 -4.05 21.54 4.44
N SER A 113 -4.27 21.43 5.76
CA SER A 113 -4.47 20.17 6.45
C SER A 113 -5.96 19.86 6.48
N TYR A 114 -6.31 18.62 6.20
CA TYR A 114 -7.68 18.12 6.28
C TYR A 114 -7.78 17.13 7.44
N ASP A 115 -8.75 17.37 8.32
CA ASP A 115 -9.14 16.51 9.42
C ASP A 115 -10.57 16.06 9.18
N ASP A 116 -10.79 14.75 9.07
CA ASP A 116 -12.13 14.21 8.83
C ASP A 116 -12.96 14.07 10.11
N THR A 117 -12.36 14.32 11.26
CA THR A 117 -13.00 14.25 12.61
C THR A 117 -13.67 12.90 12.91
N LEU A 118 -13.23 11.83 12.26
CA LEU A 118 -13.75 10.48 12.45
C LEU A 118 -12.79 9.64 13.29
N ASP A 119 -13.32 8.54 13.86
CA ASP A 119 -12.56 7.60 14.68
C ASP A 119 -12.79 6.15 14.25
N ASN A 120 -11.71 5.36 14.23
CA ASN A 120 -11.75 3.91 14.01
C ASN A 120 -12.48 3.43 12.75
N GLN A 121 -12.50 4.26 11.71
CA GLN A 121 -13.11 3.92 10.43
C GLN A 121 -12.07 3.97 9.30
N SER A 122 -12.15 3.07 8.33
CA SER A 122 -11.34 3.11 7.13
C SER A 122 -12.03 3.94 6.06
N TYR A 123 -11.43 5.08 5.71
CA TYR A 123 -11.87 5.97 4.64
C TYR A 123 -10.77 6.08 3.60
N TYR A 124 -11.16 6.08 2.34
CA TYR A 124 -10.28 6.36 1.22
C TYR A 124 -10.55 7.77 0.73
N TYR A 125 -9.51 8.55 0.50
CA TYR A 125 -9.60 9.91 -0.03
C TYR A 125 -8.86 10.03 -1.34
N ARG A 126 -9.47 10.69 -2.32
CA ARG A 126 -8.84 11.10 -3.57
C ARG A 126 -9.17 12.55 -3.87
N ILE A 127 -8.33 13.21 -4.66
CA ILE A 127 -8.54 14.60 -5.03
C ILE A 127 -8.46 14.73 -6.55
N GLY A 128 -9.32 15.58 -7.12
CA GLY A 128 -9.33 15.75 -8.57
C GLY A 128 -10.39 16.72 -9.05
N VAL A 129 -10.63 16.69 -10.37
CA VAL A 129 -11.58 17.57 -11.04
C VAL A 129 -12.72 16.73 -11.61
N LYS A 130 -13.94 17.03 -11.18
CA LYS A 130 -15.16 16.33 -11.64
C LYS A 130 -15.52 16.71 -13.07
N THR A 131 -16.44 15.94 -13.64
CA THR A 131 -17.07 16.27 -14.92
C THR A 131 -17.80 17.61 -14.81
N GLY A 132 -17.50 18.54 -15.71
CA GLY A 132 -18.07 19.89 -15.76
C GLY A 132 -17.30 20.94 -14.94
N ASP A 133 -16.33 20.54 -14.12
CA ASP A 133 -15.59 21.43 -13.21
C ASP A 133 -14.21 21.86 -13.75
N TYR A 134 -13.89 21.54 -15.02
CA TYR A 134 -12.64 21.94 -15.68
C TYR A 134 -12.89 22.86 -16.88
N THR A 135 -12.14 23.95 -16.95
CA THR A 135 -12.16 24.87 -18.08
C THR A 135 -10.82 24.90 -18.81
N SER A 136 -9.69 25.08 -18.11
CA SER A 136 -8.37 25.20 -18.74
C SER A 136 -7.21 25.10 -17.73
N GLY A 137 -6.00 24.89 -18.26
CA GLY A 137 -4.75 24.94 -17.50
C GLY A 137 -4.29 23.57 -17.00
N THR A 138 -3.40 23.57 -16.04
CA THR A 138 -2.92 22.36 -15.36
C THR A 138 -3.01 22.54 -13.87
N VAL A 139 -3.61 21.56 -13.19
CA VAL A 139 -3.71 21.48 -11.73
C VAL A 139 -2.78 20.37 -11.26
N ASP A 140 -1.81 20.69 -10.44
CA ASP A 140 -1.01 19.70 -9.74
C ASP A 140 -1.58 19.52 -8.32
N VAL A 141 -1.99 18.30 -8.02
CA VAL A 141 -2.59 17.94 -6.72
C VAL A 141 -1.73 16.92 -6.00
N SER A 142 -1.67 17.03 -4.68
CA SER A 142 -1.00 16.09 -3.80
C SER A 142 -1.80 15.89 -2.52
N LEU A 143 -1.96 14.62 -2.13
CA LEU A 143 -2.42 14.20 -0.80
C LEU A 143 -1.24 13.54 -0.08
N ILE A 144 -0.91 13.97 1.13
CA ILE A 144 0.16 13.40 1.94
C ILE A 144 -0.40 13.05 3.33
N TYR A 145 -0.39 11.76 3.64
CA TYR A 145 -0.84 11.20 4.92
C TYR A 145 0.32 10.52 5.63
N THR A 146 0.98 11.24 6.53
CA THR A 146 2.21 10.79 7.19
C THR A 146 1.99 9.78 8.32
N SER A 147 0.83 9.81 8.97
CA SER A 147 0.47 8.88 10.05
C SER A 147 0.01 7.50 9.56
N GLY A 148 -0.26 7.35 8.27
CA GLY A 148 -0.73 6.11 7.67
C GLY A 148 0.44 5.24 7.21
N SER A 149 0.66 4.09 7.87
CA SER A 149 1.47 3.02 7.28
C SER A 149 0.58 1.99 6.60
N GLU A 150 0.99 1.50 5.44
CA GLU A 150 0.30 0.42 4.74
C GLU A 150 1.26 -0.71 4.38
N THR A 151 0.71 -1.92 4.44
CA THR A 151 1.43 -3.13 4.09
C THR A 151 0.86 -3.70 2.80
N GLY A 152 1.64 -3.66 1.75
CA GLY A 152 1.34 -4.31 0.48
C GLY A 152 1.99 -5.69 0.37
N ILE A 153 1.44 -6.53 -0.51
CA ILE A 153 1.94 -7.88 -0.79
C ILE A 153 2.01 -8.10 -2.29
N ALA A 154 3.16 -8.58 -2.77
CA ALA A 154 3.33 -8.99 -4.15
C ALA A 154 3.92 -10.41 -4.23
N ARG A 155 3.56 -11.15 -5.29
CA ARG A 155 4.11 -12.46 -5.62
C ARG A 155 5.16 -12.31 -6.71
N VAL A 156 6.35 -12.83 -6.49
CA VAL A 156 7.39 -12.88 -7.52
C VAL A 156 6.94 -13.80 -8.66
N THR A 157 6.91 -13.27 -9.88
CA THR A 157 6.49 -13.98 -11.10
C THR A 157 7.67 -14.35 -12.00
N ALA A 158 8.75 -13.55 -11.99
CA ALA A 158 9.96 -13.84 -12.75
C ALA A 158 11.20 -13.19 -12.14
N TYR A 159 12.33 -13.83 -12.30
CA TYR A 159 13.64 -13.29 -11.93
C TYR A 159 14.23 -12.49 -13.09
N THR A 160 14.78 -11.31 -12.81
CA THR A 160 15.45 -10.46 -13.78
C THR A 160 16.93 -10.34 -13.49
N SER A 161 17.29 -10.02 -12.24
CA SER A 161 18.69 -9.87 -11.79
C SER A 161 18.79 -10.10 -10.28
N PRO A 162 19.98 -10.14 -9.69
CA PRO A 162 20.13 -10.23 -8.23
C PRO A 162 19.44 -9.11 -7.46
N THR A 163 19.17 -7.99 -8.10
CA THR A 163 18.52 -6.82 -7.49
C THR A 163 17.11 -6.55 -8.01
N VAL A 164 16.62 -7.26 -9.04
CA VAL A 164 15.32 -6.99 -9.67
C VAL A 164 14.55 -8.26 -9.94
N VAL A 165 13.27 -8.28 -9.55
CA VAL A 165 12.31 -9.32 -9.92
C VAL A 165 11.04 -8.68 -10.45
N ASN A 166 10.31 -9.41 -11.34
CA ASN A 166 8.94 -9.09 -11.69
C ASN A 166 8.01 -9.66 -10.63
N ALA A 167 6.93 -8.96 -10.32
CA ALA A 167 5.97 -9.38 -9.32
C ALA A 167 4.56 -8.95 -9.69
N ALA A 168 3.57 -9.73 -9.28
CA ALA A 168 2.15 -9.37 -9.35
C ALA A 168 1.67 -8.94 -7.97
N VAL A 169 1.09 -7.75 -7.88
CA VAL A 169 0.55 -7.20 -6.63
C VAL A 169 -0.73 -7.94 -6.25
N LEU A 170 -0.81 -8.41 -5.02
CA LEU A 170 -1.96 -9.09 -4.43
C LEU A 170 -2.71 -8.18 -3.44
N THR A 171 -1.96 -7.34 -2.73
CA THR A 171 -2.46 -6.28 -1.86
C THR A 171 -1.69 -5.02 -2.22
N GLU A 172 -2.39 -3.94 -2.48
CA GLU A 172 -1.79 -2.68 -2.94
C GLU A 172 -0.73 -2.14 -1.97
N PHE A 173 0.31 -1.53 -2.53
CA PHE A 173 1.34 -0.82 -1.78
C PHE A 173 0.91 0.63 -1.51
N ALA A 174 1.42 1.22 -0.43
CA ALA A 174 1.18 2.63 -0.09
C ALA A 174 1.81 3.62 -1.10
N GLY A 175 2.86 3.18 -1.79
CA GLY A 175 3.60 4.01 -2.74
C GLY A 175 4.77 3.24 -3.35
N THR A 176 5.62 3.95 -4.11
CA THR A 176 6.80 3.38 -4.77
C THR A 176 8.11 3.67 -4.03
N ALA A 177 8.05 4.31 -2.87
CA ALA A 177 9.23 4.58 -2.05
C ALA A 177 9.88 3.28 -1.56
N ALA A 178 11.22 3.27 -1.51
CA ALA A 178 11.97 2.17 -0.95
C ALA A 178 11.73 2.06 0.56
N THR A 179 11.59 0.83 1.05
CA THR A 179 11.43 0.53 2.47
C THR A 179 12.38 -0.58 2.90
N ASP A 180 12.86 -0.50 4.12
CA ASP A 180 13.60 -1.55 4.83
C ASP A 180 12.69 -2.47 5.66
N GLU A 181 11.41 -2.07 5.81
CA GLU A 181 10.38 -2.89 6.43
C GLU A 181 9.77 -3.85 5.41
N TRP A 182 10.47 -4.92 5.10
CA TRP A 182 9.97 -5.95 4.20
C TRP A 182 10.18 -7.35 4.75
N SER A 183 9.42 -8.31 4.25
CA SER A 183 9.54 -9.71 4.60
C SER A 183 9.17 -10.62 3.43
N GLU A 184 9.84 -11.78 3.36
CA GLU A 184 9.56 -12.84 2.39
C GLU A 184 8.75 -13.95 3.06
N SER A 185 7.82 -14.57 2.32
CA SER A 185 7.07 -15.72 2.83
C SER A 185 7.97 -16.93 3.10
N TYR A 186 7.74 -17.62 4.22
CA TYR A 186 8.42 -18.88 4.52
C TYR A 186 8.00 -19.99 3.57
N TRP A 187 6.75 -20.02 3.12
CA TRP A 187 6.22 -21.07 2.27
C TRP A 187 6.19 -20.63 0.82
N SER A 188 6.96 -21.33 0.02
CA SER A 188 7.05 -21.10 -1.43
C SER A 188 7.72 -22.30 -2.11
N ASP A 189 7.63 -22.40 -3.43
CA ASP A 189 8.34 -23.40 -4.21
C ASP A 189 9.88 -23.30 -4.01
N PHE A 190 10.36 -22.10 -3.72
CA PHE A 190 11.77 -21.86 -3.44
C PHE A 190 12.23 -22.33 -2.05
N ARG A 191 11.40 -22.13 -0.99
CA ARG A 191 11.74 -22.45 0.39
C ARG A 191 11.15 -23.77 0.89
N GLY A 192 10.16 -24.29 0.18
CA GLY A 192 9.39 -25.47 0.55
C GLY A 192 8.10 -25.12 1.30
N PHE A 193 7.32 -26.15 1.57
CA PHE A 193 6.05 -26.09 2.29
C PHE A 193 6.09 -27.01 3.51
N PRO A 194 5.14 -26.84 4.47
CA PRO A 194 4.99 -27.79 5.55
C PRO A 194 4.77 -29.22 5.00
N SER A 195 5.41 -30.20 5.62
CA SER A 195 5.24 -31.61 5.30
C SER A 195 4.16 -32.31 6.14
N GLY A 196 3.73 -31.64 7.20
CA GLY A 196 2.64 -32.10 8.08
C GLY A 196 1.84 -30.91 8.61
N VAL A 197 0.54 -31.14 8.84
CA VAL A 197 -0.35 -30.15 9.45
C VAL A 197 -1.21 -30.82 10.54
N ALA A 198 -1.54 -30.09 11.59
CA ALA A 198 -2.42 -30.54 12.66
C ALA A 198 -3.19 -29.36 13.26
N PHE A 199 -4.42 -29.63 13.74
CA PHE A 199 -5.15 -28.70 14.59
C PHE A 199 -4.89 -29.00 16.06
N HIS A 200 -4.53 -27.98 16.83
CA HIS A 200 -4.36 -28.09 18.27
C HIS A 200 -4.63 -26.74 18.94
N GLU A 201 -5.47 -26.75 19.98
CA GLU A 201 -5.84 -25.57 20.79
C GLU A 201 -6.28 -24.34 19.96
N GLY A 202 -7.19 -24.55 19.00
CA GLY A 202 -7.72 -23.46 18.18
C GLY A 202 -6.74 -22.87 17.17
N ARG A 203 -5.63 -23.57 16.87
CA ARG A 203 -4.61 -23.16 15.91
C ARG A 203 -4.36 -24.24 14.87
N LEU A 204 -4.03 -23.81 13.66
CA LEU A 204 -3.47 -24.68 12.63
C LEU A 204 -1.94 -24.67 12.77
N TRP A 205 -1.38 -25.84 13.04
CA TRP A 205 0.08 -26.04 13.13
C TRP A 205 0.60 -26.65 11.83
N GLY A 206 1.65 -26.06 11.29
CA GLY A 206 2.40 -26.60 10.16
C GLY A 206 3.79 -27.04 10.63
N ALA A 207 4.21 -28.25 10.30
CA ALA A 207 5.55 -28.74 10.57
C ALA A 207 6.33 -28.87 9.26
N GLY A 208 7.50 -28.28 9.20
CA GLY A 208 8.43 -28.38 8.06
C GLY A 208 9.77 -28.96 8.50
N LYS A 209 10.74 -28.90 7.61
CA LYS A 209 12.05 -29.53 7.70
C LYS A 209 12.75 -29.33 9.06
N ASP A 210 12.69 -28.14 9.64
CA ASP A 210 13.41 -27.75 10.85
C ASP A 210 12.59 -26.80 11.74
N ARG A 211 11.31 -26.57 11.41
CA ARG A 211 10.46 -25.55 12.04
C ARG A 211 9.02 -26.01 12.19
N ILE A 212 8.35 -25.41 13.16
CA ILE A 212 6.92 -25.52 13.39
C ILE A 212 6.34 -24.11 13.33
N TRP A 213 5.24 -23.93 12.62
CA TRP A 213 4.50 -22.67 12.53
C TRP A 213 3.10 -22.85 13.11
N GLY A 214 2.69 -21.96 13.97
CA GLY A 214 1.32 -21.90 14.49
C GLY A 214 0.55 -20.74 13.86
N SER A 215 -0.71 -20.96 13.51
CA SER A 215 -1.60 -19.87 13.13
C SER A 215 -1.97 -19.03 14.35
N VAL A 216 -2.50 -17.83 14.12
CA VAL A 216 -3.25 -17.10 15.15
C VAL A 216 -4.43 -17.95 15.60
N SER A 217 -4.80 -17.85 16.88
CA SER A 217 -5.96 -18.56 17.43
C SER A 217 -7.22 -18.18 16.66
N ASP A 218 -7.98 -19.18 16.21
CA ASP A 218 -9.18 -19.05 15.39
C ASP A 218 -8.98 -18.35 14.03
N GLY A 219 -7.73 -17.97 13.69
CA GLY A 219 -7.35 -17.37 12.41
C GLY A 219 -6.43 -18.26 11.59
N PHE A 220 -6.89 -19.44 11.17
CA PHE A 220 -6.09 -20.53 10.57
C PHE A 220 -5.31 -20.16 9.31
N HIS A 221 -5.65 -19.08 8.64
CA HIS A 221 -4.96 -18.54 7.44
C HIS A 221 -3.93 -17.47 7.79
N SER A 222 -3.90 -17.01 9.04
CA SER A 222 -3.01 -15.97 9.53
C SER A 222 -1.98 -16.55 10.51
N HIS A 223 -0.73 -16.14 10.36
CA HIS A 223 0.37 -16.50 11.26
C HIS A 223 0.92 -15.21 11.85
N ASP A 224 1.11 -15.23 13.16
CA ASP A 224 1.73 -14.11 13.85
C ASP A 224 3.24 -14.11 13.57
N ASP A 225 3.77 -12.96 13.19
CA ASP A 225 5.18 -12.77 12.86
C ASP A 225 6.00 -12.26 14.07
N THR A 226 5.36 -12.14 15.23
CA THR A 226 5.93 -11.55 16.45
C THR A 226 6.61 -12.57 17.36
N THR A 227 7.38 -13.49 16.82
CA THR A 227 8.27 -14.36 17.64
C THR A 227 9.67 -14.42 17.06
#